data_e21f8e2095cf0fdccc46093e760f1a3a
#
_entry.id   e21f8e2095cf0fdccc46093e760f1a3a
#
_cell.length_a   1.000
_cell.length_b   1.000
_cell.length_c   1.000
_cell.angle_alpha   90.00
_cell.angle_beta   90.00
_cell.angle_gamma   90.00
#
_symmetry.space_group_name_H-M   'P 1'
#
loop_
_entity.id
_entity.type
_entity.pdbx_description
1 polymer ?
#
loop_
_entity_poly.entity_id
_entity_poly.type
_entity_poly.pdbx_seq_one_letter_code
_entity_poly.pdbx_strand_id
1 'polypeptide(L)'
;VKVSGEDPIVSTTGKASRELFEVRVANGQSHKYDFLTVGSMGHASMIAYGLSEQLHQGKIVCVDGDGAVLMHMGTLAFLGKQQPKHYLHIVLNNAAHESVGGMPTGAAGQSYAAIAKACGYPKVFQVDNASSFVSVLQNAQAYSELTMIEVMVKLGARDDLGRPKETPQENKERFMNYWEEHTK
;
A
#
# COMPACT_ATOMS: atom_id res chain seq x y z
N VAL A 1 9.94 -0.29 -2.90
CA VAL A 1 11.11 0.15 -2.13
C VAL A 1 12.19 0.73 -3.05
N LYS A 2 12.73 -0.02 -4.03
CA LYS A 2 13.78 0.52 -4.93
C LYS A 2 13.28 1.64 -5.84
N VAL A 3 12.04 1.60 -6.25
CA VAL A 3 11.43 2.58 -7.15
C VAL A 3 10.86 3.77 -6.38
N SER A 4 10.25 3.54 -5.22
CA SER A 4 9.66 4.60 -4.40
C SER A 4 10.69 5.43 -3.63
N GLY A 5 11.95 4.95 -3.53
CA GLY A 5 12.98 5.68 -2.82
C GLY A 5 12.61 6.03 -1.38
N GLU A 6 12.48 7.32 -1.11
CA GLU A 6 12.09 7.89 0.18
C GLU A 6 10.59 8.30 0.26
N ASP A 7 9.81 8.00 -0.78
CA ASP A 7 8.37 8.25 -0.74
C ASP A 7 7.74 7.54 0.48
N PRO A 8 6.88 8.22 1.24
CA PRO A 8 6.19 7.61 2.37
C PRO A 8 5.31 6.45 1.95
N ILE A 9 5.40 5.33 2.66
CA ILE A 9 4.59 4.14 2.43
C ILE A 9 3.69 3.88 3.63
N VAL A 10 2.39 3.83 3.40
CA VAL A 10 1.41 3.32 4.38
C VAL A 10 1.08 1.90 4.00
N SER A 11 1.42 0.94 4.84
CA SER A 11 1.22 -0.48 4.55
C SER A 11 0.13 -1.08 5.43
N THR A 12 -0.71 -1.91 4.81
CA THR A 12 -1.75 -2.67 5.53
C THR A 12 -1.14 -3.63 6.55
N THR A 13 -1.92 -3.99 7.56
CA THR A 13 -1.52 -4.97 8.57
C THR A 13 -1.21 -6.34 7.96
N GLY A 14 -0.38 -7.12 8.62
CA GLY A 14 -0.10 -8.51 8.27
C GLY A 14 1.24 -8.71 7.56
N LYS A 15 1.29 -9.64 6.61
CA LYS A 15 2.54 -10.07 5.96
C LYS A 15 3.14 -8.96 5.09
N ALA A 16 2.31 -8.14 4.43
CA ALA A 16 2.78 -7.03 3.60
C ALA A 16 3.67 -6.04 4.39
N SER A 17 3.24 -5.63 5.59
CA SER A 17 4.03 -4.77 6.47
C SER A 17 5.33 -5.43 6.92
N ARG A 18 5.31 -6.73 7.21
CA ARG A 18 6.51 -7.48 7.61
C ARG A 18 7.52 -7.59 6.46
N GLU A 19 7.06 -7.92 5.27
CA GLU A 19 7.91 -7.97 4.06
C GLU A 19 8.51 -6.60 3.75
N LEU A 20 7.73 -5.54 3.82
CA LEU A 20 8.23 -4.19 3.62
C LEU A 20 9.36 -3.86 4.62
N PHE A 21 9.13 -4.15 5.91
CA PHE A 21 10.13 -3.94 6.96
C PHE A 21 11.43 -4.69 6.65
N GLU A 22 11.36 -5.99 6.38
CA GLU A 22 12.55 -6.81 6.13
C GLU A 22 13.27 -6.44 4.84
N VAL A 23 12.53 -6.06 3.79
CA VAL A 23 13.13 -5.58 2.54
C VAL A 23 13.92 -4.30 2.77
N ARG A 24 13.44 -3.38 3.61
CA ARG A 24 14.21 -2.19 4.01
C ARG A 24 15.49 -2.59 4.75
N VAL A 25 15.39 -3.47 5.77
CA VAL A 25 16.56 -3.96 6.53
C VAL A 25 17.58 -4.60 5.58
N ALA A 26 17.15 -5.49 4.72
CA ALA A 26 18.03 -6.19 3.79
C ALA A 26 18.76 -5.27 2.79
N ASN A 27 18.16 -4.12 2.49
CA ASN A 27 18.77 -3.11 1.62
C ASN A 27 19.50 -1.98 2.39
N GLY A 28 19.64 -2.09 3.71
CA GLY A 28 20.28 -1.05 4.54
C GLY A 28 19.53 0.29 4.53
N GLN A 29 18.22 0.27 4.25
CA GLN A 29 17.40 1.47 4.16
C GLN A 29 16.71 1.80 5.48
N SER A 30 16.42 3.09 5.68
CA SER A 30 15.67 3.54 6.85
C SER A 30 14.19 3.14 6.77
N HIS A 31 13.60 2.83 7.92
CA HIS A 31 12.17 2.59 8.09
C HIS A 31 11.37 3.86 8.37
N LYS A 32 12.01 5.01 8.50
CA LYS A 32 11.34 6.26 8.88
C LYS A 32 10.25 6.70 7.90
N TYR A 33 10.33 6.22 6.66
CA TYR A 33 9.38 6.51 5.59
C TYR A 33 8.12 5.63 5.63
N ASP A 34 8.10 4.59 6.47
CA ASP A 34 7.06 3.57 6.42
C ASP A 34 6.15 3.65 7.65
N PHE A 35 4.85 3.83 7.42
CA PHE A 35 3.82 3.65 8.43
C PHE A 35 3.22 2.26 8.31
N LEU A 36 3.64 1.37 9.23
CA LEU A 36 3.23 -0.03 9.24
C LEU A 36 2.02 -0.20 10.16
N THR A 37 0.83 -0.40 9.59
CA THR A 37 -0.36 -0.58 10.43
C THR A 37 -0.31 -1.92 11.18
N VAL A 38 -0.69 -1.90 12.43
CA VAL A 38 -0.87 -3.08 13.29
C VAL A 38 -2.33 -3.13 13.73
N GLY A 39 -3.08 -4.13 13.27
CA GLY A 39 -4.54 -4.09 13.36
C GLY A 39 -5.14 -3.11 12.35
N SER A 40 -6.33 -2.59 12.61
CA SER A 40 -7.02 -1.60 11.75
C SER A 40 -7.04 -1.98 10.26
N MET A 41 -7.29 -3.26 9.97
CA MET A 41 -7.34 -3.77 8.61
C MET A 41 -8.34 -2.97 7.76
N GLY A 42 -7.91 -2.56 6.55
CA GLY A 42 -8.71 -1.76 5.61
C GLY A 42 -8.66 -0.24 5.81
N HIS A 43 -7.87 0.26 6.78
CA HIS A 43 -7.75 1.71 7.02
C HIS A 43 -6.51 2.35 6.39
N ALA A 44 -5.57 1.55 5.87
CA ALA A 44 -4.33 2.04 5.28
C ALA A 44 -4.58 3.08 4.18
N SER A 45 -5.58 2.82 3.32
CA SER A 45 -5.93 3.72 2.21
C SER A 45 -6.41 5.10 2.70
N MET A 46 -7.18 5.17 3.79
CA MET A 46 -7.65 6.44 4.34
C MET A 46 -6.57 7.18 5.14
N ILE A 47 -5.66 6.46 5.80
CA ILE A 47 -4.47 7.06 6.41
C ILE A 47 -3.60 7.71 5.33
N ALA A 48 -3.32 6.97 4.25
CA ALA A 48 -2.57 7.48 3.11
C ALA A 48 -3.26 8.69 2.45
N TYR A 49 -4.60 8.70 2.38
CA TYR A 49 -5.35 9.84 1.89
C TYR A 49 -5.11 11.08 2.76
N GLY A 50 -5.26 10.96 4.09
CA GLY A 50 -5.04 12.09 4.99
C GLY A 50 -3.62 12.69 4.87
N LEU A 51 -2.62 11.84 4.63
CA LEU A 51 -1.24 12.28 4.37
C LEU A 51 -1.12 12.97 3.00
N SER A 52 -1.78 12.44 1.96
CA SER A 52 -1.70 13.01 0.61
C SER A 52 -2.25 14.44 0.52
N GLU A 53 -3.22 14.79 1.36
CA GLU A 53 -3.78 16.15 1.44
C GLU A 53 -2.78 17.19 1.98
N GLN A 54 -1.71 16.74 2.64
CA GLN A 54 -0.67 17.59 3.20
C GLN A 54 0.62 17.56 2.38
N LEU A 55 0.69 16.69 1.37
CA LEU A 55 1.90 16.48 0.60
C LEU A 55 2.01 17.54 -0.50
N HIS A 56 3.10 18.29 -0.52
CA HIS A 56 3.39 19.28 -1.55
C HIS A 56 4.25 18.74 -2.69
N GLN A 57 5.09 17.74 -2.41
CA GLN A 57 5.99 17.10 -3.38
C GLN A 57 6.14 15.62 -3.06
N GLY A 58 6.57 14.83 -4.06
CA GLY A 58 6.73 13.39 -3.91
C GLY A 58 5.42 12.63 -4.09
N LYS A 59 5.33 11.44 -3.53
CA LYS A 59 4.18 10.55 -3.67
C LYS A 59 3.90 9.79 -2.38
N ILE A 60 2.63 9.66 -2.04
CA ILE A 60 2.19 8.70 -1.01
C ILE A 60 1.91 7.36 -1.67
N VAL A 61 2.51 6.33 -1.15
CA VAL A 61 2.26 4.95 -1.57
C VAL A 61 1.43 4.23 -0.50
N CYS A 62 0.23 3.81 -0.85
CA CYS A 62 -0.55 2.90 -0.04
C CYS A 62 -0.34 1.46 -0.54
N VAL A 63 0.13 0.58 0.33
CA VAL A 63 0.19 -0.87 0.05
C VAL A 63 -0.92 -1.55 0.83
N ASP A 64 -1.90 -2.06 0.12
CA ASP A 64 -3.07 -2.71 0.69
C ASP A 64 -3.18 -4.18 0.26
N GLY A 65 -4.00 -4.93 0.93
CA GLY A 65 -4.33 -6.31 0.56
C GLY A 65 -5.78 -6.41 0.10
N ASP A 66 -6.08 -7.43 -0.72
CA ASP A 66 -7.43 -7.70 -1.22
C ASP A 66 -8.48 -7.78 -0.11
N GLY A 67 -8.19 -8.52 0.96
CA GLY A 67 -9.09 -8.63 2.11
C GLY A 67 -9.27 -7.32 2.88
N ALA A 68 -8.23 -6.49 2.94
CA ALA A 68 -8.30 -5.18 3.58
C ALA A 68 -9.16 -4.21 2.76
N VAL A 69 -8.96 -4.17 1.44
CA VAL A 69 -9.82 -3.39 0.53
C VAL A 69 -11.27 -3.84 0.62
N LEU A 70 -11.52 -5.16 0.67
CA LEU A 70 -12.88 -5.70 0.77
C LEU A 70 -13.60 -5.26 2.05
N MET A 71 -12.89 -5.21 3.18
CA MET A 71 -13.46 -4.79 4.48
C MET A 71 -13.98 -3.34 4.46
N HIS A 72 -13.33 -2.46 3.71
CA HIS A 72 -13.68 -1.05 3.63
C HIS A 72 -13.77 -0.56 2.18
N MET A 73 -14.41 -1.34 1.31
CA MET A 73 -14.47 -1.08 -0.13
C MET A 73 -15.07 0.30 -0.48
N GLY A 74 -15.91 0.86 0.39
CA GLY A 74 -16.46 2.20 0.23
C GLY A 74 -15.39 3.30 0.12
N THR A 75 -14.16 3.04 0.60
CA THR A 75 -13.04 3.98 0.45
C THR A 75 -12.66 4.18 -1.01
N LEU A 76 -12.84 3.20 -1.87
CA LEU A 76 -12.56 3.35 -3.31
C LEU A 76 -13.47 4.41 -3.95
N ALA A 77 -14.77 4.37 -3.61
CA ALA A 77 -15.71 5.37 -4.11
C ALA A 77 -15.37 6.79 -3.57
N PHE A 78 -14.97 6.89 -2.31
CA PHE A 78 -14.54 8.14 -1.72
C PHE A 78 -13.29 8.69 -2.41
N LEU A 79 -12.22 7.90 -2.54
CA LEU A 79 -10.97 8.28 -3.19
C LEU A 79 -11.19 8.63 -4.67
N GLY A 80 -12.01 7.84 -5.39
CA GLY A 80 -12.35 8.13 -6.79
C GLY A 80 -13.09 9.45 -6.97
N LYS A 81 -13.90 9.88 -5.97
CA LYS A 81 -14.54 11.19 -5.96
C LYS A 81 -13.56 12.31 -5.61
N GLN A 82 -12.70 12.11 -4.61
CA GLN A 82 -11.74 13.13 -4.14
C GLN A 82 -10.58 13.33 -5.10
N GLN A 83 -10.18 12.27 -5.80
CA GLN A 83 -9.04 12.25 -6.74
C GLN A 83 -7.77 12.89 -6.16
N PRO A 84 -7.28 12.41 -4.99
CA PRO A 84 -6.09 12.98 -4.38
C PRO A 84 -4.92 12.91 -5.36
N LYS A 85 -4.15 13.99 -5.42
CA LYS A 85 -2.94 14.05 -6.23
C LYS A 85 -1.81 13.27 -5.54
N HIS A 86 -0.86 12.80 -6.36
CA HIS A 86 0.34 12.13 -5.85
C HIS A 86 0.07 10.89 -4.99
N TYR A 87 -1.07 10.22 -5.23
CA TYR A 87 -1.49 9.03 -4.48
C TYR A 87 -1.40 7.77 -5.35
N LEU A 88 -0.57 6.83 -4.91
CA LEU A 88 -0.43 5.52 -5.53
C LEU A 88 -0.98 4.43 -4.61
N HIS A 89 -2.04 3.76 -5.05
CA HIS A 89 -2.69 2.66 -4.34
C HIS A 89 -2.27 1.32 -4.96
N ILE A 90 -1.47 0.54 -4.26
CA ILE A 90 -1.04 -0.80 -4.66
C ILE A 90 -1.88 -1.81 -3.88
N VAL A 91 -2.61 -2.66 -4.57
CA VAL A 91 -3.42 -3.72 -3.96
C VAL A 91 -2.81 -5.07 -4.28
N LEU A 92 -2.31 -5.77 -3.27
CA LEU A 92 -1.80 -7.13 -3.38
C LEU A 92 -2.96 -8.12 -3.26
N ASN A 93 -3.31 -8.78 -4.36
CA ASN A 93 -4.45 -9.68 -4.45
C ASN A 93 -3.98 -11.14 -4.58
N ASN A 94 -4.11 -11.91 -3.51
CA ASN A 94 -3.90 -13.37 -3.48
C ASN A 94 -5.19 -14.15 -3.15
N ALA A 95 -6.32 -13.46 -3.04
CA ALA A 95 -7.63 -13.97 -2.67
C ALA A 95 -7.68 -14.68 -1.31
N ALA A 96 -6.74 -14.37 -0.38
CA ALA A 96 -6.67 -15.05 0.92
C ALA A 96 -6.20 -14.16 2.08
N HIS A 97 -6.71 -14.47 3.27
CA HIS A 97 -6.26 -13.92 4.55
C HIS A 97 -5.06 -14.74 5.08
N GLU A 98 -3.87 -14.57 4.52
CA GLU A 98 -2.72 -15.38 4.85
C GLU A 98 -2.25 -15.26 6.31
N SER A 99 -2.45 -14.11 6.94
CA SER A 99 -2.03 -13.89 8.33
C SER A 99 -2.88 -14.64 9.36
N VAL A 100 -4.02 -15.18 8.93
CA VAL A 100 -4.99 -15.89 9.78
C VAL A 100 -5.38 -17.26 9.19
N GLY A 101 -4.41 -17.96 8.62
CA GLY A 101 -4.58 -19.35 8.18
C GLY A 101 -4.93 -19.53 6.70
N GLY A 102 -4.81 -18.48 5.88
CA GLY A 102 -5.00 -18.62 4.42
C GLY A 102 -6.45 -18.79 3.99
N MET A 103 -7.40 -18.37 4.81
CA MET A 103 -8.81 -18.43 4.45
C MET A 103 -9.12 -17.53 3.25
N PRO A 104 -10.03 -17.96 2.34
CA PRO A 104 -10.45 -17.11 1.22
C PRO A 104 -11.01 -15.77 1.69
N THR A 105 -10.64 -14.69 1.01
CA THR A 105 -11.15 -13.33 1.30
C THR A 105 -12.51 -13.04 0.67
N GLY A 106 -12.98 -13.89 -0.24
CA GLY A 106 -14.10 -13.57 -1.13
C GLY A 106 -13.68 -12.71 -2.35
N ALA A 107 -12.39 -12.40 -2.49
CA ALA A 107 -11.85 -11.66 -3.63
C ALA A 107 -11.69 -12.52 -4.90
N ALA A 108 -11.82 -13.84 -4.79
CA ALA A 108 -11.70 -14.72 -5.94
C ALA A 108 -12.70 -14.33 -7.05
N GLY A 109 -12.18 -14.07 -8.25
CA GLY A 109 -13.00 -13.62 -9.39
C GLY A 109 -13.38 -12.13 -9.36
N GLN A 110 -12.99 -11.39 -8.32
CA GLN A 110 -13.15 -9.93 -8.27
C GLN A 110 -11.94 -9.25 -8.92
N SER A 111 -12.17 -8.12 -9.58
CA SER A 111 -11.12 -7.23 -10.04
C SER A 111 -11.24 -5.89 -9.32
N TYR A 112 -10.33 -5.63 -8.41
CA TYR A 112 -10.28 -4.32 -7.72
C TYR A 112 -9.91 -3.20 -8.68
N ALA A 113 -9.15 -3.51 -9.72
CA ALA A 113 -8.85 -2.59 -10.81
C ALA A 113 -10.14 -2.14 -11.52
N ALA A 114 -11.02 -3.07 -11.88
CA ALA A 114 -12.31 -2.74 -12.49
C ALA A 114 -13.22 -1.95 -11.54
N ILE A 115 -13.27 -2.32 -10.26
CA ILE A 115 -14.05 -1.63 -9.24
C ILE A 115 -13.53 -0.19 -9.05
N ALA A 116 -12.21 -0.01 -8.91
CA ALA A 116 -11.60 1.32 -8.76
C ALA A 116 -11.88 2.21 -9.98
N LYS A 117 -11.80 1.65 -11.19
CA LYS A 117 -12.17 2.37 -12.41
C LYS A 117 -13.62 2.82 -12.40
N ALA A 118 -14.53 1.95 -12.00
CA ALA A 118 -15.96 2.28 -11.84
C ALA A 118 -16.21 3.33 -10.75
N CYS A 119 -15.36 3.35 -9.72
CA CYS A 119 -15.38 4.37 -8.66
C CYS A 119 -14.76 5.72 -9.08
N GLY A 120 -14.17 5.83 -10.27
CA GLY A 120 -13.63 7.10 -10.78
C GLY A 120 -12.11 7.28 -10.64
N TYR A 121 -11.35 6.22 -10.38
CA TYR A 121 -9.88 6.29 -10.45
C TYR A 121 -9.45 6.59 -11.89
N PRO A 122 -8.67 7.66 -12.15
CA PRO A 122 -8.27 8.04 -13.50
C PRO A 122 -7.21 7.10 -14.10
N LYS A 123 -6.35 6.53 -13.26
CA LYS A 123 -5.30 5.59 -13.68
C LYS A 123 -5.47 4.27 -12.95
N VAL A 124 -5.67 3.19 -13.69
CA VAL A 124 -5.87 1.85 -13.12
C VAL A 124 -5.14 0.81 -13.95
N PHE A 125 -4.38 -0.04 -13.28
CA PHE A 125 -3.61 -1.12 -13.88
C PHE A 125 -3.85 -2.42 -13.12
N GLN A 126 -3.78 -3.54 -13.83
CA GLN A 126 -3.73 -4.88 -13.26
C GLN A 126 -2.53 -5.62 -13.82
N VAL A 127 -1.74 -6.22 -12.95
CA VAL A 127 -0.50 -6.95 -13.32
C VAL A 127 -0.41 -8.27 -12.57
N ASP A 128 0.22 -9.26 -13.18
CA ASP A 128 0.34 -10.63 -12.63
C ASP A 128 1.78 -11.15 -12.62
N ASN A 129 2.75 -10.32 -13.02
CA ASN A 129 4.16 -10.68 -13.03
C ASN A 129 5.05 -9.49 -12.67
N ALA A 130 6.27 -9.81 -12.20
CA ALA A 130 7.20 -8.83 -11.67
C ALA A 130 7.67 -7.79 -12.71
N SER A 131 7.88 -8.20 -13.97
CA SER A 131 8.37 -7.29 -15.01
C SER A 131 7.32 -6.24 -15.37
N SER A 132 6.07 -6.66 -15.55
CA SER A 132 4.93 -5.75 -15.78
C SER A 132 4.71 -4.83 -14.58
N PHE A 133 4.81 -5.35 -13.36
CA PHE A 133 4.68 -4.55 -12.15
C PHE A 133 5.76 -3.45 -12.09
N VAL A 134 7.03 -3.79 -12.31
CA VAL A 134 8.13 -2.81 -12.29
C VAL A 134 7.93 -1.75 -13.37
N SER A 135 7.57 -2.13 -14.59
CA SER A 135 7.31 -1.19 -15.69
C SER A 135 6.17 -0.23 -15.36
N VAL A 136 5.04 -0.75 -14.89
CA VAL A 136 3.88 0.09 -14.51
C VAL A 136 4.23 0.99 -13.32
N LEU A 137 4.95 0.48 -12.32
CA LEU A 137 5.35 1.25 -11.14
C LEU A 137 6.29 2.40 -11.51
N GLN A 138 7.27 2.16 -12.40
CA GLN A 138 8.16 3.21 -12.91
C GLN A 138 7.39 4.33 -13.63
N ASN A 139 6.43 3.97 -14.48
CA ASN A 139 5.58 4.94 -15.16
C ASN A 139 4.68 5.70 -14.16
N ALA A 140 4.14 5.00 -13.15
CA ALA A 140 3.29 5.57 -12.13
C ALA A 140 4.00 6.62 -11.27
N GLN A 141 5.33 6.59 -11.18
CA GLN A 141 6.09 7.64 -10.49
C GLN A 141 5.93 9.03 -11.16
N ALA A 142 5.73 9.06 -12.47
CA ALA A 142 5.52 10.30 -13.22
C ALA A 142 4.07 10.82 -13.15
N TYR A 143 3.11 10.02 -12.71
CA TYR A 143 1.70 10.42 -12.66
C TYR A 143 1.42 11.25 -11.41
N SER A 144 0.76 12.39 -11.57
CA SER A 144 0.23 13.17 -10.45
C SER A 144 -1.17 12.72 -10.04
N GLU A 145 -1.86 11.97 -10.89
CA GLU A 145 -3.23 11.53 -10.68
C GLU A 145 -3.30 10.33 -9.74
N LEU A 146 -4.43 10.20 -9.05
CA LEU A 146 -4.77 8.99 -8.29
C LEU A 146 -4.61 7.75 -9.17
N THR A 147 -3.73 6.87 -8.75
CA THR A 147 -3.38 5.67 -9.51
C THR A 147 -3.58 4.43 -8.68
N MET A 148 -4.22 3.39 -9.23
CA MET A 148 -4.24 2.05 -8.63
C MET A 148 -3.45 1.07 -9.48
N ILE A 149 -2.70 0.19 -8.79
CA ILE A 149 -2.08 -1.00 -9.37
C ILE A 149 -2.57 -2.20 -8.58
N GLU A 150 -3.43 -3.02 -9.18
CA GLU A 150 -3.77 -4.33 -8.64
C GLU A 150 -2.71 -5.34 -9.07
N VAL A 151 -2.07 -5.99 -8.10
CA VAL A 151 -1.01 -6.96 -8.32
C VAL A 151 -1.51 -8.33 -7.94
N MET A 152 -1.67 -9.22 -8.91
CA MET A 152 -2.03 -10.61 -8.66
C MET A 152 -0.80 -11.34 -8.12
N VAL A 153 -0.88 -11.79 -6.88
CA VAL A 153 0.22 -12.46 -6.19
C VAL A 153 -0.16 -13.89 -5.80
N LYS A 154 0.84 -14.75 -5.67
CA LYS A 154 0.62 -16.14 -5.23
C LYS A 154 0.39 -16.20 -3.72
N LEU A 155 -0.29 -17.23 -3.28
CA LEU A 155 -0.34 -17.63 -1.87
C LEU A 155 1.06 -18.04 -1.40
N GLY A 156 1.31 -17.77 -0.14
CA GLY A 156 2.56 -18.13 0.53
C GLY A 156 3.37 -16.93 0.96
N ALA A 157 4.15 -17.12 2.00
CA ALA A 157 5.15 -16.18 2.48
C ALA A 157 6.37 -17.00 2.86
N ARG A 158 7.50 -16.34 3.04
CA ARG A 158 8.71 -17.00 3.54
C ARG A 158 8.44 -17.57 4.95
N ASP A 159 8.95 -18.76 5.22
CA ASP A 159 8.79 -19.42 6.53
C ASP A 159 9.50 -18.65 7.65
N ASP A 160 10.59 -17.95 7.31
CA ASP A 160 11.41 -17.14 8.20
C ASP A 160 10.97 -15.68 8.33
N LEU A 161 9.82 -15.31 7.77
CA LEU A 161 9.32 -13.94 7.82
C LEU A 161 9.05 -13.47 9.25
N GLY A 162 9.91 -12.60 9.76
CA GLY A 162 9.86 -12.05 11.10
C GLY A 162 8.74 -11.02 11.30
N ARG A 163 8.82 -10.36 12.44
CA ARG A 163 7.98 -9.20 12.78
C ARG A 163 8.87 -7.99 13.00
N PRO A 164 8.40 -6.77 12.69
CA PRO A 164 9.09 -5.56 13.11
C PRO A 164 9.40 -5.63 14.61
N LYS A 165 10.62 -5.25 14.99
CA LYS A 165 11.06 -5.28 16.40
C LYS A 165 10.51 -4.09 17.19
N GLU A 166 10.14 -3.03 16.50
CA GLU A 166 9.56 -1.83 17.10
C GLU A 166 8.07 -2.02 17.44
N THR A 167 7.65 -1.31 18.44
CA THR A 167 6.22 -1.23 18.81
C THR A 167 5.45 -0.36 17.81
N PRO A 168 4.11 -0.50 17.72
CA PRO A 168 3.28 0.39 16.90
C PRO A 168 3.43 1.87 17.27
N GLN A 169 3.66 2.17 18.54
CA GLN A 169 3.88 3.53 19.02
C GLN A 169 5.20 4.09 18.50
N GLU A 170 6.30 3.36 18.61
CA GLU A 170 7.61 3.76 18.10
C GLU A 170 7.57 3.95 16.56
N ASN A 171 6.88 3.05 15.84
CA ASN A 171 6.67 3.21 14.39
C ASN A 171 5.95 4.52 14.07
N LYS A 172 4.85 4.80 14.78
CA LYS A 172 4.09 6.05 14.60
C LYS A 172 4.96 7.28 14.89
N GLU A 173 5.65 7.31 16.03
CA GLU A 173 6.47 8.46 16.46
C GLU A 173 7.59 8.72 15.45
N ARG A 174 8.28 7.67 15.01
CA ARG A 174 9.33 7.78 13.99
C ARG A 174 8.79 8.32 12.66
N PHE A 175 7.65 7.80 12.20
CA PHE A 175 7.03 8.25 10.97
C PHE A 175 6.55 9.70 11.07
N MET A 176 5.94 10.09 12.18
CA MET A 176 5.47 11.45 12.42
C MET A 176 6.61 12.46 12.45
N ASN A 177 7.73 12.12 13.11
CA ASN A 177 8.92 12.98 13.13
C ASN A 177 9.45 13.20 11.71
N TYR A 178 9.55 12.12 10.91
CA TYR A 178 9.93 12.24 9.50
C TYR A 178 8.95 13.13 8.73
N TRP A 179 7.65 12.92 8.92
CA TRP A 179 6.60 13.66 8.22
C TRP A 179 6.65 15.16 8.51
N GLU A 180 6.79 15.54 9.77
CA GLU A 180 6.90 16.93 10.19
C GLU A 180 8.13 17.66 9.61
N GLU A 181 9.23 16.94 9.42
CA GLU A 181 10.45 17.51 8.81
C GLU A 181 10.29 17.73 7.29
N HIS A 182 9.43 16.97 6.62
CA HIS A 182 9.33 16.94 5.15
C HIS A 182 8.09 17.66 4.59
N THR A 183 7.16 18.07 5.44
CA THR A 183 5.96 18.81 5.04
C THR A 183 5.97 20.29 5.43
N LYS A 184 6.99 20.73 6.12
CA LYS A 184 7.27 22.16 6.39
C LYS A 184 8.06 22.77 5.23
#